data_2c2a6e46c9b4136dfdf62cd963f4c371
#
_entry.id   2c2a6e46c9b4136dfdf62cd963f4c371
#
_cell.length_a   1.000
_cell.length_b   1.000
_cell.length_c   1.000
_cell.angle_alpha   90.00
_cell.angle_beta   90.00
_cell.angle_gamma   90.00
#
_symmetry.space_group_name_H-M   'P 1'
#
loop_
_entity.id
_entity.type
_entity.pdbx_description
1 polymer ?
#
loop_
_entity_poly.entity_id
_entity_poly.type
_entity_poly.pdbx_seq_one_letter_code
_entity_poly.pdbx_strand_id
1 'polypeptide(L)'
;MYAAYISDEDILFTRHYGKYEGAEACAAVLSTLAANPNAARLKAVCLNLSAVTSVTLESTDRAYASFFLQKLASYNQGISGMLFVRVFDPVNVAINELIDERDQRLNRHLFNLENVANVHSVPDALKVLGLPADYRFEYPSGKSNAQVKPE
;
A
#
# COMPACT_ATOMS: atom_id res chain seq x y z
N MET A 1 11.39 1.77 1.41
CA MET A 1 10.05 1.19 1.60
C MET A 1 10.14 -0.11 2.37
N TYR A 2 9.16 -0.41 3.20
CA TYR A 2 9.00 -1.72 3.85
C TYR A 2 7.72 -2.38 3.35
N ALA A 3 7.70 -3.69 3.22
CA ALA A 3 6.51 -4.47 2.88
C ALA A 3 6.48 -5.77 3.69
N ALA A 4 5.30 -6.16 4.15
CA ALA A 4 5.06 -7.41 4.87
C ALA A 4 3.70 -7.99 4.48
N TYR A 5 3.66 -9.25 4.13
CA TYR A 5 2.41 -9.98 3.94
C TYR A 5 2.10 -10.81 5.19
N ILE A 6 0.95 -10.60 5.76
CA ILE A 6 0.49 -11.30 6.96
C ILE A 6 -0.51 -12.37 6.54
N SER A 7 -0.04 -13.61 6.47
CA SER A 7 -0.80 -14.73 5.90
C SER A 7 -2.04 -15.13 6.72
N ASP A 8 -1.99 -14.98 8.04
CA ASP A 8 -3.13 -15.30 8.91
C ASP A 8 -4.31 -14.35 8.69
N GLU A 9 -4.02 -13.13 8.25
CA GLU A 9 -5.02 -12.07 8.00
C GLU A 9 -5.26 -11.82 6.50
N ASP A 10 -4.45 -12.41 5.63
CA ASP A 10 -4.48 -12.21 4.17
C ASP A 10 -4.38 -10.73 3.76
N ILE A 11 -3.54 -9.96 4.46
CA ILE A 11 -3.34 -8.52 4.26
C ILE A 11 -1.87 -8.24 3.93
N LEU A 12 -1.65 -7.42 2.92
CA LEU A 12 -0.35 -6.84 2.62
C LEU A 12 -0.26 -5.46 3.26
N PHE A 13 0.73 -5.27 4.12
CA PHE A 13 1.07 -3.96 4.68
C PHE A 13 2.31 -3.40 4.01
N THR A 14 2.26 -2.12 3.63
CA THR A 14 3.40 -1.39 3.10
C THR A 14 3.64 -0.11 3.90
N ARG A 15 4.89 0.30 4.01
CA ARG A 15 5.31 1.56 4.62
C ARG A 15 6.20 2.29 3.63
N HIS A 16 5.73 3.42 3.15
CA HIS A 16 6.47 4.30 2.26
C HIS A 16 7.05 5.47 3.04
N TYR A 17 8.24 5.90 2.68
CA TYR A 17 8.93 7.01 3.33
C TYR A 17 9.86 7.70 2.33
N GLY A 18 10.11 9.00 2.55
CA GLY A 18 10.91 9.78 1.65
C GLY A 18 10.25 10.00 0.29
N LYS A 19 10.99 9.78 -0.77
CA LYS A 19 10.48 9.90 -2.14
C LYS A 19 9.59 8.71 -2.50
N TYR A 20 8.40 8.98 -2.98
CA TYR A 20 7.47 7.96 -3.46
C TYR A 20 7.76 7.65 -4.92
N GLU A 21 8.36 6.49 -5.18
CA GLU A 21 8.73 6.00 -6.51
C GLU A 21 7.92 4.73 -6.87
N GLY A 22 7.24 4.79 -8.03
CA GLY A 22 6.36 3.71 -8.46
C GLY A 22 7.09 2.39 -8.72
N ALA A 23 8.23 2.43 -9.38
CA ALA A 23 9.01 1.24 -9.71
C ALA A 23 9.52 0.50 -8.46
N GLU A 24 10.06 1.21 -7.48
CA GLU A 24 10.52 0.63 -6.21
C GLU A 24 9.36 0.00 -5.44
N ALA A 25 8.24 0.71 -5.36
CA ALA A 25 7.05 0.23 -4.68
C ALA A 25 6.52 -1.07 -5.32
N CYS A 26 6.40 -1.10 -6.64
CA CYS A 26 5.96 -2.29 -7.37
C CYS A 26 6.89 -3.48 -7.14
N ALA A 27 8.20 -3.27 -7.27
CA ALA A 27 9.20 -4.34 -7.10
C ALA A 27 9.16 -4.94 -5.69
N ALA A 28 9.09 -4.11 -4.66
CA ALA A 28 9.07 -4.55 -3.27
C ALA A 28 7.77 -5.32 -2.94
N VAL A 29 6.63 -4.85 -3.40
CA VAL A 29 5.35 -5.53 -3.19
C VAL A 29 5.31 -6.88 -3.89
N LEU A 30 5.68 -6.93 -5.16
CA LEU A 30 5.66 -8.18 -5.92
C LEU A 30 6.65 -9.21 -5.37
N SER A 31 7.83 -8.77 -4.94
CA SER A 31 8.81 -9.64 -4.26
C SER A 31 8.26 -10.22 -2.96
N THR A 32 7.59 -9.38 -2.16
CA THR A 32 6.96 -9.82 -0.90
C THR A 32 5.86 -10.85 -1.15
N LEU A 33 5.00 -10.63 -2.13
CA LEU A 33 3.93 -11.57 -2.47
C LEU A 33 4.49 -12.88 -3.04
N ALA A 34 5.49 -12.80 -3.92
CA ALA A 34 6.11 -13.98 -4.51
C ALA A 34 6.78 -14.90 -3.47
N ALA A 35 7.26 -14.33 -2.37
CA ALA A 35 7.87 -15.08 -1.26
C ALA A 35 6.85 -15.76 -0.33
N ASN A 36 5.55 -15.50 -0.50
CA ASN A 36 4.51 -16.00 0.40
C ASN A 36 3.55 -16.94 -0.32
N PRO A 37 3.52 -18.23 0.04
CA PRO A 37 2.71 -19.23 -0.66
C PRO A 37 1.19 -18.98 -0.56
N ASN A 38 0.75 -18.24 0.45
CA ASN A 38 -0.66 -17.91 0.67
C ASN A 38 -1.10 -16.58 0.03
N ALA A 39 -0.24 -15.92 -0.74
CA ALA A 39 -0.55 -14.63 -1.35
C ALA A 39 -1.76 -14.65 -2.29
N ALA A 40 -2.11 -15.82 -2.84
CA ALA A 40 -3.32 -15.98 -3.64
C ALA A 40 -4.63 -15.67 -2.89
N ARG A 41 -4.60 -15.67 -1.55
CA ARG A 41 -5.75 -15.31 -0.68
C ARG A 41 -5.79 -13.84 -0.30
N LEU A 42 -4.88 -13.03 -0.83
CA LEU A 42 -4.80 -11.59 -0.52
C LEU A 42 -6.17 -10.91 -0.69
N LYS A 43 -6.66 -10.29 0.39
CA LYS A 43 -7.98 -9.62 0.43
C LYS A 43 -7.90 -8.11 0.62
N ALA A 44 -6.78 -7.60 1.14
CA ALA A 44 -6.61 -6.18 1.38
C ALA A 44 -5.15 -5.76 1.28
N VAL A 45 -4.93 -4.50 0.94
CA VAL A 45 -3.63 -3.83 0.94
C VAL A 45 -3.73 -2.57 1.80
N CYS A 46 -2.86 -2.43 2.77
CA CYS A 46 -2.73 -1.24 3.60
C CYS A 46 -1.47 -0.48 3.22
N LEU A 47 -1.64 0.69 2.64
CA LEU A 47 -0.56 1.57 2.18
C LEU A 47 -0.34 2.68 3.20
N ASN A 48 0.70 2.59 4.01
CA ASN A 48 1.06 3.68 4.91
C ASN A 48 1.94 4.70 4.19
N LEU A 49 1.35 5.82 3.84
CA LEU A 49 1.95 6.93 3.08
C LEU A 49 2.30 8.13 3.97
N SER A 50 2.12 8.02 5.28
CA SER A 50 2.25 9.14 6.22
C SER A 50 3.67 9.71 6.33
N ALA A 51 4.70 8.97 5.91
CA ALA A 51 6.09 9.43 5.93
C ALA A 51 6.65 9.77 4.54
N VAL A 52 5.82 9.85 3.53
CA VAL A 52 6.21 10.33 2.21
C VAL A 52 6.48 11.82 2.26
N THR A 53 7.62 12.25 1.75
CA THR A 53 8.06 13.67 1.75
C THR A 53 8.11 14.29 0.37
N SER A 54 8.15 13.47 -0.69
CA SER A 54 8.09 13.94 -2.08
C SER A 54 7.44 12.88 -2.97
N VAL A 55 6.84 13.34 -4.05
CA VAL A 55 6.16 12.49 -5.04
C VAL A 55 6.68 12.86 -6.42
N THR A 56 7.07 11.86 -7.20
CA THR A 56 7.43 12.04 -8.61
C THR A 56 6.47 11.29 -9.51
N LEU A 57 6.17 11.88 -10.64
CA LEU A 57 5.41 11.26 -11.72
C LEU A 57 6.32 11.18 -12.93
N GLU A 58 6.81 9.97 -13.21
CA GLU A 58 7.66 9.71 -14.36
C GLU A 58 6.82 9.13 -15.52
N SER A 59 7.29 9.31 -16.75
CA SER A 59 6.61 8.80 -17.94
C SER A 59 6.44 7.27 -17.94
N THR A 60 7.34 6.56 -17.25
CA THR A 60 7.33 5.11 -17.11
C THR A 60 6.37 4.60 -16.03
N ASP A 61 5.90 5.47 -15.14
CA ASP A 61 5.06 5.07 -13.99
C ASP A 61 3.76 4.41 -14.42
N ARG A 62 3.17 4.84 -15.54
CA ARG A 62 1.95 4.23 -16.07
C ARG A 62 2.17 2.76 -16.45
N ALA A 63 3.29 2.43 -17.08
CA ALA A 63 3.62 1.06 -17.45
C ALA A 63 3.85 0.18 -16.21
N TYR A 64 4.55 0.70 -15.20
CA TYR A 64 4.74 0.01 -13.92
C TYR A 64 3.42 -0.21 -13.18
N ALA A 65 2.57 0.79 -13.12
CA ALA A 65 1.27 0.67 -12.48
C ALA A 65 0.40 -0.40 -13.16
N SER A 66 0.34 -0.39 -14.48
CA SER A 66 -0.40 -1.39 -15.25
C SER A 66 0.12 -2.81 -15.03
N PHE A 67 1.43 -2.99 -15.09
CA PHE A 67 2.08 -4.28 -14.83
C PHE A 67 1.82 -4.76 -13.39
N PHE A 68 1.98 -3.88 -12.43
CA PHE A 68 1.74 -4.18 -11.01
C PHE A 68 0.30 -4.68 -10.78
N LEU A 69 -0.67 -3.98 -11.34
CA LEU A 69 -2.07 -4.33 -11.14
C LEU A 69 -2.47 -5.64 -11.83
N GLN A 70 -1.90 -5.92 -12.98
CA GLN A 70 -2.08 -7.23 -13.64
C GLN A 70 -1.51 -8.36 -12.77
N LYS A 71 -0.34 -8.17 -12.19
CA LYS A 71 0.27 -9.16 -11.28
C LYS A 71 -0.51 -9.29 -9.99
N LEU A 72 -0.94 -8.18 -9.40
CA LEU A 72 -1.75 -8.20 -8.19
C LEU A 72 -3.08 -8.94 -8.41
N ALA A 73 -3.74 -8.70 -9.53
CA ALA A 73 -4.96 -9.41 -9.92
C ALA A 73 -4.75 -10.93 -10.03
N SER A 74 -3.57 -11.38 -10.43
CA SER A 74 -3.25 -12.79 -10.53
C SER A 74 -3.19 -13.51 -9.15
N TYR A 75 -2.95 -12.76 -8.07
CA TYR A 75 -2.89 -13.32 -6.72
C TYR A 75 -4.27 -13.54 -6.09
N ASN A 76 -5.29 -12.76 -6.46
CA ASN A 76 -6.61 -12.91 -5.85
C ASN A 76 -7.76 -13.11 -6.87
N GLN A 77 -7.47 -13.55 -8.07
CA GLN A 77 -8.43 -13.76 -9.14
C GLN A 77 -9.23 -12.53 -9.60
N GLY A 78 -8.73 -11.35 -9.25
CA GLY A 78 -9.32 -10.05 -9.62
C GLY A 78 -9.19 -9.01 -8.52
N ILE A 79 -9.09 -7.74 -8.91
CA ILE A 79 -8.91 -6.62 -7.97
C ILE A 79 -10.26 -6.15 -7.41
N SER A 80 -11.37 -6.48 -8.04
CA SER A 80 -12.68 -5.93 -7.76
C SER A 80 -13.20 -6.15 -6.33
N GLY A 81 -12.71 -7.17 -5.62
CA GLY A 81 -13.06 -7.43 -4.22
C GLY A 81 -11.99 -7.02 -3.20
N MET A 82 -10.87 -6.47 -3.66
CA MET A 82 -9.75 -6.13 -2.79
C MET A 82 -9.94 -4.75 -2.14
N LEU A 83 -9.79 -4.68 -0.83
CA LEU A 83 -9.83 -3.43 -0.08
C LEU A 83 -8.45 -2.76 -0.09
N PHE A 84 -8.40 -1.48 -0.46
CA PHE A 84 -7.21 -0.64 -0.36
C PHE A 84 -7.40 0.40 0.75
N VAL A 85 -6.55 0.38 1.76
CA VAL A 85 -6.54 1.37 2.84
C VAL A 85 -5.28 2.22 2.70
N ARG A 86 -5.46 3.53 2.55
CA ARG A 86 -4.36 4.50 2.49
C ARG A 86 -4.29 5.31 3.77
N VAL A 87 -3.12 5.32 4.40
CA VAL A 87 -2.86 6.12 5.61
C VAL A 87 -2.08 7.36 5.23
N PHE A 88 -2.65 8.53 5.48
CA PHE A 88 -2.04 9.84 5.21
C PHE A 88 -1.74 10.58 6.51
N ASP A 89 -0.67 11.36 6.52
CA ASP A 89 -0.46 12.36 7.57
C ASP A 89 -1.41 13.55 7.31
N PRO A 90 -2.36 13.85 8.21
CA PRO A 90 -3.32 14.93 7.99
C PRO A 90 -2.69 16.32 7.94
N VAL A 91 -1.49 16.50 8.48
CA VAL A 91 -0.75 17.77 8.46
C VAL A 91 -0.12 18.04 7.08
N ASN A 92 0.18 17.00 6.33
CA ASN A 92 0.95 17.10 5.08
C ASN A 92 0.04 17.17 3.84
N VAL A 93 -0.85 18.16 3.82
CA VAL A 93 -1.92 18.30 2.82
C VAL A 93 -1.37 18.34 1.39
N ALA A 94 -0.30 19.10 1.13
CA ALA A 94 0.25 19.24 -0.21
C ALA A 94 0.79 17.91 -0.76
N ILE A 95 1.46 17.12 0.07
CA ILE A 95 1.94 15.78 -0.33
C ILE A 95 0.77 14.82 -0.55
N ASN A 96 -0.24 14.86 0.29
CA ASN A 96 -1.43 14.01 0.16
C ASN A 96 -2.18 14.29 -1.16
N GLU A 97 -2.30 15.55 -1.55
CA GLU A 97 -2.89 15.95 -2.83
C GLU A 97 -2.07 15.45 -4.02
N LEU A 98 -0.74 15.52 -3.95
CA LEU A 98 0.14 15.00 -5.00
C LEU A 98 0.04 13.48 -5.15
N ILE A 99 -0.04 12.76 -4.04
CA ILE A 99 -0.23 11.30 -4.04
C ILE A 99 -1.58 10.97 -4.68
N ASP A 100 -2.64 11.65 -4.29
CA ASP A 100 -3.98 11.40 -4.81
C ASP A 100 -4.08 11.73 -6.30
N GLU A 101 -3.50 12.83 -6.74
CA GLU A 101 -3.41 13.20 -8.16
C GLU A 101 -2.66 12.13 -8.96
N ARG A 102 -1.53 11.65 -8.45
CA ARG A 102 -0.76 10.58 -9.07
C ARG A 102 -1.58 9.29 -9.18
N ASP A 103 -2.22 8.88 -8.12
CA ASP A 103 -3.03 7.66 -8.09
C ASP A 103 -4.21 7.75 -9.06
N GLN A 104 -4.88 8.89 -9.13
CA GLN A 104 -5.96 9.11 -10.10
C GLN A 104 -5.46 9.03 -11.55
N ARG A 105 -4.32 9.61 -11.86
CA ARG A 105 -3.76 9.59 -13.22
C ARG A 105 -3.31 8.19 -13.65
N LEU A 106 -2.71 7.42 -12.74
CA LEU A 106 -2.12 6.11 -13.04
C LEU A 106 -3.14 4.98 -12.95
N ASN A 107 -4.10 5.11 -12.04
CA ASN A 107 -4.94 3.99 -11.61
C ASN A 107 -6.43 4.22 -11.84
N ARG A 108 -6.82 5.29 -12.53
CA ARG A 108 -8.23 5.71 -12.72
C ARG A 108 -9.15 4.60 -13.23
N HIS A 109 -8.62 3.67 -14.03
CA HIS A 109 -9.38 2.54 -14.57
C HIS A 109 -9.18 1.24 -13.78
N LEU A 110 -8.32 1.25 -12.78
CA LEU A 110 -7.78 0.05 -12.13
C LEU A 110 -8.15 -0.01 -10.65
N PHE A 111 -8.34 1.14 -9.99
CA PHE A 111 -8.92 1.19 -8.66
C PHE A 111 -10.42 1.46 -8.79
N ASN A 112 -11.21 0.49 -8.39
CA ASN A 112 -12.59 0.78 -8.07
C ASN A 112 -12.60 1.63 -6.79
N LEU A 113 -12.94 2.92 -6.93
CA LEU A 113 -12.91 3.89 -5.84
C LEU A 113 -13.82 3.48 -4.66
N GLU A 114 -14.77 2.59 -4.88
CA GLU A 114 -15.63 2.04 -3.82
C GLU A 114 -14.86 1.18 -2.81
N ASN A 115 -13.72 0.63 -3.21
CA ASN A 115 -12.89 -0.23 -2.37
C ASN A 115 -11.66 0.49 -1.79
N VAL A 116 -11.60 1.81 -1.87
CA VAL A 116 -10.49 2.61 -1.32
C VAL A 116 -10.98 3.38 -0.10
N ALA A 117 -10.32 3.17 1.03
CA ALA A 117 -10.55 3.93 2.27
C ALA A 117 -9.30 4.78 2.59
N ASN A 118 -9.52 6.06 2.89
CA ASN A 118 -8.48 6.99 3.31
C ASN A 118 -8.62 7.29 4.79
N VAL A 119 -7.54 7.10 5.53
CA VAL A 119 -7.49 7.32 6.98
C VAL A 119 -6.26 8.15 7.36
N HIS A 120 -6.23 8.66 8.58
CA HIS A 120 -5.20 9.57 9.06
C HIS A 120 -4.27 8.97 10.10
N SER A 121 -4.47 7.70 10.47
CA SER A 121 -3.62 7.00 11.42
C SER A 121 -3.58 5.50 11.16
N VAL A 122 -2.53 4.85 11.63
CA VAL A 122 -2.44 3.37 11.57
C VAL A 122 -3.54 2.70 12.39
N PRO A 123 -3.87 3.14 13.62
CA PRO A 123 -5.01 2.57 14.36
C PRO A 123 -6.32 2.63 13.60
N ASP A 124 -6.61 3.74 12.91
CA ASP A 124 -7.81 3.85 12.07
C ASP A 124 -7.79 2.89 10.89
N ALA A 125 -6.63 2.70 10.27
CA ALA A 125 -6.47 1.71 9.21
C ALA A 125 -6.74 0.29 9.71
N LEU A 126 -6.19 -0.08 10.85
CA LEU A 126 -6.42 -1.39 11.47
C LEU A 126 -7.90 -1.63 11.75
N LYS A 127 -8.60 -0.60 12.21
CA LYS A 127 -10.05 -0.65 12.46
C LYS A 127 -10.84 -0.91 11.17
N VAL A 128 -10.51 -0.23 10.08
CA VAL A 128 -11.13 -0.46 8.77
C VAL A 128 -10.88 -1.88 8.28
N LEU A 129 -9.69 -2.42 8.56
CA LEU A 129 -9.31 -3.80 8.23
C LEU A 129 -9.92 -4.87 9.14
N GLY A 130 -10.66 -4.47 10.18
CA GLY A 130 -11.25 -5.39 11.15
C GLY A 130 -10.26 -5.93 12.19
N LEU A 131 -9.14 -5.24 12.39
CA LEU A 131 -8.09 -5.62 13.35
C LEU A 131 -8.14 -4.73 14.59
N PRO A 132 -7.65 -5.24 15.76
CA PRO A 132 -7.50 -4.40 16.95
C PRO A 132 -6.59 -3.19 16.68
N ALA A 133 -6.88 -2.05 17.30
CA ALA A 133 -6.09 -0.82 17.13
C ALA A 133 -4.63 -0.96 17.60
N ASP A 134 -4.36 -1.89 18.49
CA ASP A 134 -3.04 -2.24 19.00
C ASP A 134 -2.40 -3.46 18.30
N TYR A 135 -2.99 -3.94 17.21
CA TYR A 135 -2.44 -5.03 16.40
C TYR A 135 -1.02 -4.67 15.92
N ARG A 136 -0.09 -5.60 16.09
CA ARG A 136 1.33 -5.39 15.75
C ARG A 136 1.85 -6.51 14.87
N PHE A 137 2.72 -6.14 13.97
CA PHE A 137 3.50 -7.03 13.13
C PHE A 137 4.87 -6.41 12.87
N GLU A 138 5.80 -7.19 12.35
CA GLU A 138 7.12 -6.72 11.99
C GLU A 138 7.34 -6.83 10.48
N TYR A 139 7.98 -5.81 9.92
CA TYR A 139 8.50 -5.89 8.55
C TYR A 139 9.77 -6.73 8.52
N PRO A 140 10.16 -7.30 7.35
CA PRO A 140 11.37 -8.11 7.24
C PRO A 140 12.66 -7.42 7.69
N SER A 141 12.65 -6.09 7.74
CA SER A 141 13.75 -5.27 8.28
C SER A 141 13.85 -5.29 9.82
N GLY A 142 12.99 -6.03 10.53
CA GLY A 142 12.89 -6.03 11.99
C GLY A 142 12.18 -4.81 12.58
N LYS A 143 11.55 -3.98 11.75
CA LYS A 143 10.82 -2.79 12.20
C LYS A 143 9.34 -3.10 12.38
N SER A 144 8.79 -2.75 13.53
CA SER A 144 7.36 -2.88 13.83
C SER A 144 6.55 -1.79 13.13
N ASN A 145 5.29 -2.09 12.79
CA ASN A 145 4.35 -1.12 12.23
C ASN A 145 4.08 0.07 13.18
N ALA A 146 4.28 -0.11 14.49
CA ALA A 146 4.09 0.95 15.48
C ALA A 146 5.32 1.86 15.66
N GLN A 147 6.50 1.44 15.20
CA GLN A 147 7.79 2.08 15.48
C GLN A 147 8.55 2.49 14.22
N VAL A 148 7.99 2.28 13.04
CA VAL A 148 8.66 2.61 11.78
C VAL A 148 8.78 4.13 11.64
N LYS A 149 10.03 4.60 11.56
CA LYS A 149 10.37 5.99 11.26
C LYS A 149 11.08 6.06 9.91
N PRO A 150 10.98 7.19 9.19
CA PRO A 150 11.79 7.42 7.99
C PRO A 150 13.28 7.35 8.34
N GLU A 151 14.03 6.79 7.45
CA GLU A 151 15.51 6.82 7.49
C GLU A 151 16.03 8.09 6.82
#